data_7f143f6ec68d7113562576fe8426bd2d
#
_entry.id   7f143f6ec68d7113562576fe8426bd2d
#
_cell.length_a   1.000
_cell.length_b   1.000
_cell.length_c   1.000
_cell.angle_alpha   90.00
_cell.angle_beta   90.00
_cell.angle_gamma   90.00
#
_symmetry.space_group_name_H-M   'P 1'
#
loop_
_entity.id
_entity.type
_entity.pdbx_description
1 polymer ?
#
loop_
_entity_poly.entity_id
_entity_poly.type
_entity_poly.pdbx_seq_one_letter_code
_entity_poly.pdbx_strand_id
1 'polypeptide(L)'
;MKKIICICLVVAASFAGLAADTPDDAKALQGTWLPVKAELAGQPMSDALLKTISLKLDHGKYEVFVGTAPDRGTYTLDSGAKPKGITITGTDGPNIDKTFPAIYELKGDTLRICYDLSGAKRPADFKSSAGTKLYLVTYNRKKE
;
A
#
# COMPACT_ATOMS: atom_id res chain seq x y z
N MET A 1 6.26 69.50 18.65
CA MET A 1 5.77 68.21 19.10
C MET A 1 5.73 67.26 17.89
N LYS A 2 6.72 66.42 17.78
CA LYS A 2 6.75 65.41 16.69
C LYS A 2 6.21 64.10 17.24
N LYS A 3 5.05 63.68 16.71
CA LYS A 3 4.49 62.34 17.01
C LYS A 3 5.20 61.32 16.18
N ILE A 4 5.95 60.46 16.84
CA ILE A 4 6.57 59.30 16.21
C ILE A 4 5.50 58.20 16.17
N ILE A 5 5.05 57.86 14.97
CA ILE A 5 4.17 56.73 14.72
C ILE A 5 5.04 55.51 14.58
N CYS A 6 5.02 54.66 15.60
CA CYS A 6 5.67 53.34 15.55
C CYS A 6 4.79 52.41 14.72
N ILE A 7 5.18 52.12 13.49
CA ILE A 7 4.52 51.12 12.68
C ILE A 7 5.11 49.78 13.09
N CYS A 8 4.36 49.02 13.91
CA CYS A 8 4.65 47.62 14.17
C CYS A 8 4.33 46.79 12.91
N LEU A 9 5.36 46.44 12.19
CA LEU A 9 5.25 45.50 11.09
C LEU A 9 5.06 44.11 11.67
N VAL A 10 3.82 43.65 11.71
CA VAL A 10 3.50 42.25 12.04
C VAL A 10 3.86 41.42 10.83
N VAL A 11 5.02 40.81 10.88
CA VAL A 11 5.40 39.73 9.92
C VAL A 11 4.59 38.52 10.30
N ALA A 12 3.48 38.32 9.62
CA ALA A 12 2.78 37.06 9.67
C ALA A 12 3.65 36.01 8.93
N ALA A 13 4.42 35.25 9.68
CA ALA A 13 5.08 34.09 9.16
C ALA A 13 4.00 33.05 8.85
N SER A 14 3.57 33.01 7.60
CA SER A 14 2.75 31.92 7.10
C SER A 14 3.65 30.67 7.10
N PHE A 15 3.56 29.88 8.16
CA PHE A 15 4.00 28.51 8.11
C PHE A 15 3.08 27.78 7.12
N ALA A 16 3.49 27.75 5.86
CA ALA A 16 2.98 26.73 4.95
C ALA A 16 3.42 25.41 5.55
N GLY A 17 2.51 24.73 6.23
CA GLY A 17 2.72 23.36 6.66
C GLY A 17 3.02 22.57 5.41
N LEU A 18 4.28 22.24 5.20
CA LEU A 18 4.68 21.18 4.30
C LEU A 18 3.96 19.94 4.81
N ALA A 19 2.89 19.52 4.11
CA ALA A 19 2.37 18.19 4.28
C ALA A 19 3.59 17.28 4.12
N ALA A 20 4.01 16.65 5.20
CA ALA A 20 5.08 15.69 5.14
C ALA A 20 4.59 14.57 4.23
N ASP A 21 4.98 14.63 2.95
CA ASP A 21 5.04 13.43 2.15
C ASP A 21 5.79 12.44 3.00
N THR A 22 5.14 11.34 3.34
CA THR A 22 5.75 10.33 4.16
C THR A 22 6.67 9.48 3.28
N PRO A 23 7.94 9.91 3.03
CA PRO A 23 8.94 9.04 2.42
C PRO A 23 9.11 7.76 3.24
N ASP A 24 8.56 7.76 4.44
CA ASP A 24 8.64 6.69 5.40
C ASP A 24 7.86 5.44 4.98
N ASP A 25 6.74 5.57 4.24
CA ASP A 25 5.99 4.40 3.78
C ASP A 25 6.79 3.56 2.78
N ALA A 26 7.48 4.19 1.83
CA ALA A 26 8.31 3.47 0.88
C ALA A 26 9.41 2.67 1.58
N LYS A 27 10.00 3.23 2.62
CA LYS A 27 11.02 2.57 3.44
C LYS A 27 10.39 1.54 4.39
N ALA A 28 9.30 1.89 5.05
CA ALA A 28 8.64 1.03 6.03
C ALA A 28 7.99 -0.21 5.41
N LEU A 29 7.60 -0.14 4.14
CA LEU A 29 7.02 -1.28 3.41
C LEU A 29 8.06 -2.32 3.01
N GLN A 30 9.35 -1.97 2.98
CA GLN A 30 10.39 -2.92 2.58
C GLN A 30 10.49 -4.09 3.55
N GLY A 31 10.67 -5.27 3.00
CA GLY A 31 10.82 -6.51 3.76
C GLY A 31 9.94 -7.61 3.22
N THR A 32 9.88 -8.70 3.98
CA THR A 32 9.05 -9.86 3.67
C THR A 32 7.81 -9.86 4.55
N TRP A 33 6.67 -10.10 3.92
CA TRP A 33 5.37 -10.06 4.55
C TRP A 33 4.68 -11.42 4.38
N LEU A 34 4.17 -11.96 5.46
CA LEU A 34 3.49 -13.27 5.48
C LEU A 34 2.00 -13.06 5.73
N PRO A 35 1.14 -13.57 4.86
CA PRO A 35 -0.30 -13.40 5.04
C PRO A 35 -0.80 -14.22 6.23
N VAL A 36 -1.63 -13.59 7.05
CA VAL A 36 -2.29 -14.23 8.19
C VAL A 36 -3.79 -14.37 7.98
N LYS A 37 -4.35 -13.59 7.07
CA LYS A 37 -5.75 -13.64 6.68
C LYS A 37 -5.88 -13.13 5.25
N ALA A 38 -6.70 -13.79 4.45
CA ALA A 38 -7.04 -13.31 3.12
C ALA A 38 -8.44 -13.75 2.70
N GLU A 39 -9.07 -12.92 1.88
CA GLU A 39 -10.36 -13.18 1.25
C GLU A 39 -10.29 -12.81 -0.23
N LEU A 40 -10.81 -13.68 -1.07
CA LEU A 40 -10.97 -13.42 -2.51
C LEU A 40 -12.43 -13.58 -2.89
N ALA A 41 -13.00 -12.56 -3.49
CA ALA A 41 -14.41 -12.53 -3.89
C ALA A 41 -15.36 -12.91 -2.72
N GLY A 42 -15.05 -12.44 -1.51
CA GLY A 42 -15.81 -12.70 -0.31
C GLY A 42 -15.57 -14.08 0.33
N GLN A 43 -14.70 -14.92 -0.26
CA GLN A 43 -14.38 -16.25 0.26
C GLN A 43 -13.05 -16.24 1.01
N PRO A 44 -13.03 -16.71 2.27
CA PRO A 44 -11.78 -16.78 3.03
C PRO A 44 -10.86 -17.85 2.45
N MET A 45 -9.57 -17.55 2.45
CA MET A 45 -8.53 -18.51 2.07
C MET A 45 -8.13 -19.37 3.27
N SER A 46 -7.86 -20.65 3.02
CA SER A 46 -7.46 -21.56 4.09
C SER A 46 -6.08 -21.25 4.65
N ASP A 47 -5.86 -21.56 5.92
CA ASP A 47 -4.56 -21.42 6.57
C ASP A 47 -3.46 -22.21 5.85
N ALA A 48 -3.79 -23.39 5.34
CA ALA A 48 -2.86 -24.21 4.58
C ALA A 48 -2.35 -23.48 3.33
N LEU A 49 -3.24 -22.80 2.61
CA LEU A 49 -2.86 -21.99 1.44
C LEU A 49 -2.06 -20.75 1.84
N LEU A 50 -2.49 -20.04 2.88
CA LEU A 50 -1.80 -18.84 3.35
C LEU A 50 -0.33 -19.11 3.72
N LYS A 51 -0.04 -20.27 4.30
CA LYS A 51 1.32 -20.67 4.67
C LYS A 51 2.26 -20.87 3.48
N THR A 52 1.71 -21.00 2.28
CA THR A 52 2.50 -21.15 1.04
C THR A 52 2.83 -19.81 0.39
N ILE A 53 2.27 -18.71 0.90
CA ILE A 53 2.35 -17.39 0.28
C ILE A 53 3.34 -16.50 1.05
N SER A 54 4.20 -15.80 0.32
CA SER A 54 5.02 -14.73 0.86
C SER A 54 5.09 -13.56 -0.12
N LEU A 55 5.14 -12.35 0.41
CA LEU A 55 5.29 -11.12 -0.35
C LEU A 55 6.57 -10.42 0.08
N LYS A 56 7.48 -10.18 -0.85
CA LYS A 56 8.65 -9.34 -0.64
C LYS A 56 8.47 -8.02 -1.36
N LEU A 57 8.68 -6.93 -0.63
CA LEU A 57 8.71 -5.56 -1.17
C LEU A 57 10.12 -4.99 -0.99
N ASP A 58 10.70 -4.50 -2.07
CA ASP A 58 12.07 -3.99 -2.08
C ASP A 58 12.24 -2.90 -3.14
N HIS A 59 12.40 -1.65 -2.69
CA HIS A 59 12.70 -0.50 -3.55
C HIS A 59 11.85 -0.40 -4.82
N GLY A 60 10.52 -0.50 -4.68
CA GLY A 60 9.58 -0.41 -5.79
C GLY A 60 9.41 -1.71 -6.58
N LYS A 61 10.01 -2.79 -6.14
CA LYS A 61 9.86 -4.13 -6.73
C LYS A 61 9.14 -5.07 -5.78
N TYR A 62 8.32 -5.94 -6.33
CA TYR A 62 7.69 -6.99 -5.55
C TYR A 62 8.04 -8.38 -6.07
N GLU A 63 8.02 -9.33 -5.17
CA GLU A 63 8.10 -10.74 -5.47
C GLU A 63 7.10 -11.49 -4.56
N VAL A 64 6.17 -12.19 -5.17
CA VAL A 64 5.20 -13.04 -4.48
C VAL A 64 5.50 -14.49 -4.83
N PHE A 65 5.59 -15.32 -3.80
CA PHE A 65 5.56 -16.76 -3.97
C PHE A 65 4.20 -17.30 -3.55
N VAL A 66 3.67 -18.18 -4.36
CA VAL A 66 2.58 -19.09 -4.01
C VAL A 66 3.14 -20.49 -4.18
N GLY A 67 3.52 -21.10 -3.06
CA GLY A 67 4.36 -22.32 -3.10
C GLY A 67 5.75 -21.99 -3.62
N THR A 68 6.15 -22.59 -4.74
CA THR A 68 7.44 -22.36 -5.40
C THR A 68 7.36 -21.50 -6.66
N ALA A 69 6.15 -21.07 -7.04
CA ALA A 69 5.94 -20.29 -8.25
C ALA A 69 6.09 -18.78 -7.96
N PRO A 70 7.10 -18.10 -8.53
CA PRO A 70 7.28 -16.67 -8.35
C PRO A 70 6.41 -15.85 -9.30
N ASP A 71 5.90 -14.74 -8.78
CA ASP A 71 5.30 -13.65 -9.55
C ASP A 71 6.03 -12.36 -9.16
N ARG A 72 6.56 -11.65 -10.14
CA ARG A 72 7.42 -10.49 -9.91
C ARG A 72 6.94 -9.28 -10.70
N GLY A 73 7.26 -8.13 -10.17
CA GLY A 73 6.98 -6.88 -10.86
C GLY A 73 7.42 -5.67 -10.07
N THR A 74 6.75 -4.57 -10.34
CA THR A 74 6.99 -3.28 -9.71
C THR A 74 5.75 -2.79 -8.99
N TYR A 75 5.94 -1.89 -8.05
CA TYR A 75 4.83 -1.19 -7.42
C TYR A 75 5.14 0.31 -7.30
N THR A 76 4.10 1.10 -7.32
CA THR A 76 4.15 2.53 -7.04
C THR A 76 3.18 2.85 -5.91
N LEU A 77 3.50 3.86 -5.11
CA LEU A 77 2.69 4.30 -3.98
C LEU A 77 2.02 5.62 -4.29
N ASP A 78 0.80 5.78 -3.82
CA ASP A 78 0.08 7.04 -3.71
C ASP A 78 -0.28 7.26 -2.24
N SER A 79 0.66 7.77 -1.47
CA SER A 79 0.50 7.99 -0.03
C SER A 79 -0.36 9.20 0.30
N GLY A 80 -0.62 10.07 -0.67
CA GLY A 80 -1.52 11.22 -0.54
C GLY A 80 -2.99 10.87 -0.73
N ALA A 81 -3.31 9.72 -1.29
CA ALA A 81 -4.68 9.25 -1.43
C ALA A 81 -5.26 8.79 -0.09
N LYS A 82 -6.59 8.79 0.02
CA LYS A 82 -7.31 8.31 1.21
C LYS A 82 -8.44 7.36 0.77
N PRO A 83 -8.29 6.06 0.99
CA PRO A 83 -7.13 5.34 1.54
C PRO A 83 -5.87 5.47 0.68
N LYS A 84 -4.71 5.24 1.28
CA LYS A 84 -3.43 5.23 0.57
C LYS A 84 -3.45 4.19 -0.54
N GLY A 85 -2.88 4.53 -1.69
CA GLY A 85 -2.89 3.69 -2.88
C GLY A 85 -1.56 3.00 -3.14
N ILE A 86 -1.66 1.80 -3.70
CA ILE A 86 -0.53 1.05 -4.25
C ILE A 86 -0.96 0.46 -5.59
N THR A 87 -0.13 0.59 -6.59
CA THR A 87 -0.38 0.02 -7.92
C THR A 87 0.68 -1.02 -8.22
N ILE A 88 0.25 -2.22 -8.52
CA ILE A 88 1.09 -3.38 -8.80
C ILE A 88 1.10 -3.63 -10.30
N THR A 89 2.29 -3.78 -10.88
CA THR A 89 2.46 -4.13 -12.31
C THR A 89 3.36 -5.35 -12.44
N GLY A 90 2.84 -6.42 -13.03
CA GLY A 90 3.59 -7.64 -13.27
C GLY A 90 4.59 -7.48 -14.40
N THR A 91 5.82 -7.95 -14.18
CA THR A 91 6.89 -7.95 -15.20
C THR A 91 7.41 -9.35 -15.52
N ASP A 92 7.11 -10.32 -14.65
CA ASP A 92 7.52 -11.72 -14.83
C ASP A 92 6.54 -12.61 -14.06
N GLY A 93 6.24 -13.78 -14.60
CA GLY A 93 5.33 -14.74 -14.01
C GLY A 93 3.89 -14.64 -14.52
N PRO A 94 2.91 -15.20 -13.79
CA PRO A 94 1.53 -15.32 -14.28
C PRO A 94 0.82 -13.98 -14.48
N ASN A 95 1.29 -12.91 -13.85
CA ASN A 95 0.69 -11.58 -13.95
C ASN A 95 1.48 -10.63 -14.85
N ILE A 96 2.35 -11.15 -15.71
CA ILE A 96 3.11 -10.33 -16.67
C ILE A 96 2.17 -9.42 -17.47
N ASP A 97 2.55 -8.14 -17.61
CA ASP A 97 1.82 -7.09 -18.32
C ASP A 97 0.44 -6.73 -17.71
N LYS A 98 0.11 -7.25 -16.53
CA LYS A 98 -1.11 -6.88 -15.81
C LYS A 98 -0.81 -5.82 -14.77
N THR A 99 -1.77 -4.90 -14.60
CA THR A 99 -1.72 -3.85 -13.58
C THR A 99 -2.93 -3.97 -12.66
N PHE A 100 -2.66 -3.99 -11.36
CA PHE A 100 -3.69 -4.10 -10.33
C PHE A 100 -3.69 -2.85 -9.46
N PRO A 101 -4.73 -2.02 -9.51
CA PRO A 101 -4.89 -0.94 -8.56
C PRO A 101 -5.30 -1.50 -7.19
N ALA A 102 -4.70 -0.97 -6.14
CA ALA A 102 -4.94 -1.43 -4.78
C ALA A 102 -4.86 -0.28 -3.78
N ILE A 103 -5.37 -0.53 -2.59
CA ILE A 103 -5.21 0.34 -1.42
C ILE A 103 -4.47 -0.41 -0.33
N TYR A 104 -3.74 0.32 0.51
CA TYR A 104 -2.99 -0.29 1.61
C TYR A 104 -3.11 0.51 2.90
N GLU A 105 -2.89 -0.17 4.00
CA GLU A 105 -2.78 0.39 5.34
C GLU A 105 -1.61 -0.29 6.05
N LEU A 106 -0.68 0.52 6.54
CA LEU A 106 0.48 0.05 7.28
C LEU A 106 0.39 0.54 8.72
N LYS A 107 0.37 -0.40 9.67
CA LYS A 107 0.39 -0.13 11.11
C LYS A 107 1.48 -0.98 11.76
N GLY A 108 2.65 -0.38 12.02
CA GLY A 108 3.78 -1.12 12.57
C GLY A 108 4.19 -2.30 11.69
N ASP A 109 4.09 -3.50 12.20
CA ASP A 109 4.44 -4.74 11.50
C ASP A 109 3.24 -5.45 10.88
N THR A 110 2.11 -4.75 10.75
CA THR A 110 0.91 -5.25 10.08
C THR A 110 0.63 -4.43 8.83
N LEU A 111 0.48 -5.11 7.70
CA LEU A 111 0.16 -4.52 6.40
C LEU A 111 -1.13 -5.13 5.89
N ARG A 112 -2.08 -4.29 5.51
CA ARG A 112 -3.32 -4.72 4.88
C ARG A 112 -3.38 -4.14 3.48
N ILE A 113 -3.66 -4.98 2.49
CA ILE A 113 -3.78 -4.57 1.09
C ILE A 113 -5.09 -5.11 0.53
N CYS A 114 -5.84 -4.28 -0.18
CA CYS A 114 -7.00 -4.68 -0.97
C CYS A 114 -6.72 -4.41 -2.45
N TYR A 115 -6.65 -5.47 -3.24
CA TYR A 115 -6.37 -5.41 -4.67
C TYR A 115 -7.66 -5.56 -5.47
N ASP A 116 -7.78 -4.81 -6.54
CA ASP A 116 -8.74 -5.12 -7.60
C ASP A 116 -8.06 -5.95 -8.70
N LEU A 117 -8.26 -7.26 -8.64
CA LEU A 117 -7.66 -8.19 -9.63
C LEU A 117 -8.33 -8.13 -11.00
N SER A 118 -9.43 -7.40 -11.14
CA SER A 118 -9.99 -7.09 -12.46
C SER A 118 -9.18 -6.03 -13.20
N GLY A 119 -8.38 -5.25 -12.48
CA GLY A 119 -7.60 -4.15 -13.02
C GLY A 119 -8.41 -2.89 -13.35
N ALA A 120 -9.71 -2.86 -13.02
CA ALA A 120 -10.60 -1.79 -13.46
C ALA A 120 -10.43 -0.49 -12.67
N LYS A 121 -10.39 -0.57 -11.34
CA LYS A 121 -10.30 0.62 -10.48
C LYS A 121 -9.77 0.31 -9.10
N ARG A 122 -9.19 1.32 -8.47
CA ARG A 122 -8.73 1.24 -7.09
C ARG A 122 -9.92 1.01 -6.15
N PRO A 123 -9.85 0.01 -5.23
CA PRO A 123 -10.89 -0.18 -4.23
C PRO A 123 -11.09 1.06 -3.36
N ALA A 124 -12.33 1.31 -2.93
CA ALA A 124 -12.66 2.45 -2.08
C ALA A 124 -12.47 2.14 -0.59
N ASP A 125 -12.58 0.87 -0.22
CA ASP A 125 -12.47 0.40 1.16
C ASP A 125 -11.82 -1.00 1.23
N PHE A 126 -11.44 -1.41 2.44
CA PHE A 126 -10.81 -2.70 2.71
C PHE A 126 -11.88 -3.77 2.87
N LYS A 127 -12.43 -4.20 1.76
CA LYS A 127 -13.54 -5.13 1.72
C LYS A 127 -13.42 -6.06 0.52
N SER A 128 -13.74 -7.34 0.73
CA SER A 128 -13.92 -8.31 -0.33
C SER A 128 -15.36 -8.79 -0.32
N SER A 129 -15.99 -8.91 -1.48
CA SER A 129 -17.39 -9.30 -1.59
C SER A 129 -17.62 -10.25 -2.75
N ALA A 130 -18.69 -11.05 -2.64
CA ALA A 130 -19.10 -11.97 -3.69
C ALA A 130 -19.37 -11.24 -5.01
N GLY A 131 -19.04 -11.87 -6.13
CA GLY A 131 -19.21 -11.31 -7.46
C GLY A 131 -18.18 -10.26 -7.86
N THR A 132 -17.20 -9.97 -6.99
CA THR A 132 -16.07 -9.08 -7.28
C THR A 132 -14.77 -9.88 -7.45
N LYS A 133 -13.72 -9.23 -7.96
CA LYS A 133 -12.35 -9.76 -7.95
C LYS A 133 -11.49 -9.03 -6.92
N LEU A 134 -12.10 -8.62 -5.82
CA LEU A 134 -11.39 -7.95 -4.72
C LEU A 134 -10.66 -8.98 -3.87
N TYR A 135 -9.36 -8.79 -3.73
CA TYR A 135 -8.48 -9.62 -2.94
C TYR A 135 -7.98 -8.82 -1.73
N LEU A 136 -8.49 -9.14 -0.56
CA LEU A 136 -8.16 -8.48 0.70
C LEU A 136 -7.23 -9.37 1.51
N VAL A 137 -6.04 -8.86 1.82
CA VAL A 137 -5.01 -9.61 2.55
C VAL A 137 -4.50 -8.81 3.74
N THR A 138 -4.37 -9.47 4.87
CA THR A 138 -3.66 -8.96 6.04
C THR A 138 -2.36 -9.75 6.21
N TYR A 139 -1.25 -9.01 6.26
CA TYR A 139 0.09 -9.56 6.41
C TYR A 139 0.70 -9.13 7.73
N ASN A 140 1.55 -9.99 8.28
CA ASN A 140 2.50 -9.61 9.31
C ASN A 140 3.92 -9.61 8.73
N ARG A 141 4.75 -8.68 9.19
CA ARG A 141 6.17 -8.63 8.81
C ARG A 141 6.86 -9.91 9.28
N LYS A 142 7.58 -10.55 8.38
CA LYS A 142 8.44 -11.66 8.75
C LYS A 142 9.58 -11.13 9.63
N LYS A 143 9.74 -11.71 10.80
CA LYS A 143 10.86 -11.41 11.68
C LYS A 143 12.11 -12.16 11.20
N GLU A 144 13.19 -11.42 11.11
CA GLU A 144 14.51 -12.00 10.80
C GLU A 144 15.17 -12.57 12.06
#